data_d88b47252d8af46babc62a20137fa239
#
_entry.id   d88b47252d8af46babc62a20137fa239
#
_cell.length_a   1.000
_cell.length_b   1.000
_cell.length_c   1.000
_cell.angle_alpha   90.00
_cell.angle_beta   90.00
_cell.angle_gamma   90.00
#
_symmetry.space_group_name_H-M   'P 1'
#
loop_
_entity.id
_entity.type
_entity.pdbx_description
1 polymer ?
#
loop_
_entity_poly.entity_id
_entity_poly.type
_entity_poly.pdbx_seq_one_letter_code
_entity_poly.pdbx_strand_id
1 'polypeptide(L)'
;MNKVSIVPCSDYSSAKEAIARALDLLGGLENVIGKGDSVLLKPNILAASPPEAAATTHPAVVAAMCEFVINAGGKPVVGDGAGISRPGATAKALKTSGIEEAALRAGARVVNFETAGFSLVEVPEPLQFRKLYIAKPVLEADVIISLPKLKTHELTYYTGAVKNFFGALPLRCRKETHLLGERDLFGEAVADLYSVIRPDFAVMDGIVGMEGNGPSHGKPINSGVILASRDCVSLDIVAAEMIGFDPLKIPTTAGVLKKGFGNQCPVVVGTH
;
A
#
# COMPACT_ATOMS: atom_id res chain seq x y z
N MET A 1 15.93 -13.84 5.36
CA MET A 1 15.72 -13.76 3.90
C MET A 1 14.39 -13.08 3.65
N ASN A 2 14.37 -12.08 2.78
CA ASN A 2 13.12 -11.38 2.43
C ASN A 2 12.29 -12.27 1.51
N LYS A 3 11.22 -12.83 2.07
CA LYS A 3 10.31 -13.72 1.35
C LYS A 3 9.12 -12.93 0.81
N VAL A 4 8.68 -13.30 -0.38
CA VAL A 4 7.42 -12.85 -0.98
C VAL A 4 6.55 -14.07 -1.23
N SER A 5 5.36 -14.11 -0.64
CA SER A 5 4.41 -15.15 -0.96
C SER A 5 3.54 -14.75 -2.15
N ILE A 6 3.30 -15.69 -3.06
CA ILE A 6 2.33 -15.57 -4.16
C ILE A 6 1.32 -16.69 -4.00
N VAL A 7 0.04 -16.32 -3.94
CA VAL A 7 -1.07 -17.26 -3.79
C VAL A 7 -2.12 -17.00 -4.86
N PRO A 8 -2.48 -17.99 -5.70
CA PRO A 8 -3.56 -17.88 -6.65
C PRO A 8 -4.89 -17.56 -5.95
N CYS A 9 -5.65 -16.64 -6.56
CA CYS A 9 -6.97 -16.22 -6.08
C CYS A 9 -7.80 -15.72 -7.26
N SER A 10 -8.77 -16.49 -7.70
CA SER A 10 -9.54 -16.20 -8.93
C SER A 10 -10.56 -15.07 -8.75
N ASP A 11 -11.06 -14.89 -7.54
CA ASP A 11 -12.13 -13.93 -7.24
C ASP A 11 -12.08 -13.47 -5.77
N TYR A 12 -12.84 -12.41 -5.47
CA TYR A 12 -12.85 -11.82 -4.13
C TYR A 12 -13.61 -12.64 -3.08
N SER A 13 -14.42 -13.62 -3.46
CA SER A 13 -15.07 -14.51 -2.50
C SER A 13 -14.06 -15.43 -1.81
N SER A 14 -12.95 -15.74 -2.49
CA SER A 14 -11.83 -16.55 -1.98
C SER A 14 -10.69 -15.72 -1.39
N ALA A 15 -10.83 -14.39 -1.34
CA ALA A 15 -9.74 -13.49 -0.92
C ALA A 15 -9.24 -13.80 0.49
N LYS A 16 -10.13 -14.12 1.43
CA LYS A 16 -9.78 -14.40 2.82
C LYS A 16 -8.91 -15.65 2.94
N GLU A 17 -9.26 -16.73 2.24
CA GLU A 17 -8.51 -17.98 2.22
C GLU A 17 -7.14 -17.79 1.56
N ALA A 18 -7.08 -17.04 0.46
CA ALA A 18 -5.84 -16.76 -0.23
C ALA A 18 -4.90 -15.90 0.63
N ILE A 19 -5.44 -14.90 1.33
CA ILE A 19 -4.67 -14.07 2.28
C ILE A 19 -4.17 -14.94 3.44
N ALA A 20 -5.00 -15.80 4.03
CA ALA A 20 -4.59 -16.70 5.11
C ALA A 20 -3.37 -17.53 4.67
N ARG A 21 -3.44 -18.18 3.50
CA ARG A 21 -2.31 -18.94 2.94
C ARG A 21 -1.07 -18.07 2.71
N ALA A 22 -1.24 -16.85 2.21
CA ALA A 22 -0.14 -15.93 1.97
C ALA A 22 0.57 -15.54 3.28
N LEU A 23 -0.20 -15.30 4.34
CA LEU A 23 0.31 -15.01 5.68
C LEU A 23 1.02 -16.22 6.29
N ASP A 24 0.44 -17.42 6.21
CA ASP A 24 1.00 -18.67 6.74
C ASP A 24 2.38 -18.97 6.15
N LEU A 25 2.57 -18.78 4.83
CA LEU A 25 3.84 -18.95 4.13
C LEU A 25 4.94 -18.00 4.67
N LEU A 26 4.56 -16.91 5.33
CA LEU A 26 5.45 -15.91 5.91
C LEU A 26 5.55 -16.02 7.45
N GLY A 27 4.90 -17.02 8.04
CA GLY A 27 4.92 -17.29 9.49
C GLY A 27 3.89 -16.50 10.30
N GLY A 28 2.78 -16.08 9.66
CA GLY A 28 1.64 -15.43 10.31
C GLY A 28 1.89 -13.97 10.70
N LEU A 29 0.88 -13.37 11.33
CA LEU A 29 0.94 -12.01 11.89
C LEU A 29 1.26 -11.98 13.38
N GLU A 30 1.22 -13.10 14.09
CA GLU A 30 1.43 -13.22 15.55
C GLU A 30 2.84 -12.80 15.99
N ASN A 31 3.81 -12.86 15.05
CA ASN A 31 5.17 -12.39 15.27
C ASN A 31 5.39 -10.92 14.84
N VAL A 32 4.34 -10.24 14.37
CA VAL A 32 4.36 -8.85 13.92
C VAL A 32 3.49 -7.99 14.82
N ILE A 33 2.35 -8.52 15.28
CA ILE A 33 1.32 -7.81 16.04
C ILE A 33 1.36 -8.29 17.49
N GLY A 34 1.60 -7.36 18.41
CA GLY A 34 1.46 -7.57 19.84
C GLY A 34 0.00 -7.43 20.30
N LYS A 35 -0.30 -8.01 21.46
CA LYS A 35 -1.64 -7.90 22.03
C LYS A 35 -2.00 -6.45 22.36
N GLY A 36 -3.04 -5.95 21.70
CA GLY A 36 -3.58 -4.61 21.93
C GLY A 36 -2.98 -3.54 21.03
N ASP A 37 -2.00 -3.88 20.17
CA ASP A 37 -1.38 -2.94 19.22
C ASP A 37 -2.41 -2.24 18.35
N SER A 38 -2.20 -0.96 18.11
CA SER A 38 -2.90 -0.18 17.08
C SER A 38 -2.29 -0.49 15.72
N VAL A 39 -2.99 -1.25 14.88
CA VAL A 39 -2.50 -1.70 13.58
C VAL A 39 -3.11 -0.86 12.48
N LEU A 40 -2.30 -0.03 11.82
CA LEU A 40 -2.75 0.73 10.67
C LEU A 40 -2.75 -0.16 9.42
N LEU A 41 -3.92 -0.42 8.89
CA LEU A 41 -4.14 -0.99 7.56
C LEU A 41 -4.30 0.15 6.56
N LYS A 42 -3.32 0.34 5.70
CA LYS A 42 -3.36 1.39 4.69
C LYS A 42 -3.72 0.85 3.31
N PRO A 43 -5.00 0.89 2.89
CA PRO A 43 -5.38 0.56 1.53
C PRO A 43 -4.83 1.59 0.53
N ASN A 44 -5.00 1.32 -0.76
CA ASN A 44 -4.82 2.29 -1.82
C ASN A 44 -6.19 2.91 -2.15
N ILE A 45 -6.39 4.17 -1.77
CA ILE A 45 -7.62 4.93 -2.08
C ILE A 45 -7.23 6.11 -2.96
N LEU A 46 -7.27 5.92 -4.26
CA LEU A 46 -6.88 6.95 -5.21
C LEU A 46 -7.92 8.03 -5.39
N ALA A 47 -9.17 7.61 -5.61
CA ALA A 47 -10.29 8.48 -5.95
C ALA A 47 -11.63 7.82 -5.56
N ALA A 48 -12.73 8.55 -5.70
CA ALA A 48 -14.07 8.03 -5.51
C ALA A 48 -14.46 7.11 -6.68
N SER A 49 -13.89 5.90 -6.69
CA SER A 49 -14.11 4.86 -7.70
C SER A 49 -14.75 3.63 -7.07
N PRO A 50 -15.72 2.99 -7.74
CA PRO A 50 -16.29 1.74 -7.25
C PRO A 50 -15.26 0.60 -7.34
N PRO A 51 -15.40 -0.49 -6.57
CA PRO A 51 -14.44 -1.59 -6.53
C PRO A 51 -14.14 -2.21 -7.90
N GLU A 52 -15.13 -2.29 -8.76
CA GLU A 52 -15.05 -2.90 -10.11
C GLU A 52 -14.12 -2.13 -11.05
N ALA A 53 -13.84 -0.85 -10.75
CA ALA A 53 -12.89 -0.06 -11.52
C ALA A 53 -11.42 -0.47 -11.29
N ALA A 54 -11.15 -1.33 -10.30
CA ALA A 54 -9.82 -1.79 -9.91
C ALA A 54 -8.79 -0.67 -9.65
N ALA A 55 -9.28 0.54 -9.37
CA ALA A 55 -8.43 1.70 -9.07
C ALA A 55 -8.02 1.77 -7.59
N THR A 56 -8.78 1.10 -6.71
CA THR A 56 -8.59 1.05 -5.25
C THR A 56 -8.39 -0.39 -4.78
N THR A 57 -7.83 -0.57 -3.60
CA THR A 57 -7.85 -1.88 -2.92
C THR A 57 -9.30 -2.32 -2.74
N HIS A 58 -9.59 -3.58 -3.02
CA HIS A 58 -10.96 -4.10 -2.92
C HIS A 58 -11.40 -4.24 -1.46
N PRO A 59 -12.66 -3.90 -1.12
CA PRO A 59 -13.19 -3.98 0.25
C PRO A 59 -13.04 -5.35 0.91
N ALA A 60 -13.16 -6.45 0.15
CA ALA A 60 -12.99 -7.81 0.67
C ALA A 60 -11.58 -8.07 1.23
N VAL A 61 -10.54 -7.51 0.58
CA VAL A 61 -9.16 -7.61 1.07
C VAL A 61 -9.00 -6.82 2.39
N VAL A 62 -9.59 -5.62 2.44
CA VAL A 62 -9.56 -4.79 3.65
C VAL A 62 -10.28 -5.47 4.81
N ALA A 63 -11.48 -6.00 4.58
CA ALA A 63 -12.25 -6.72 5.60
C ALA A 63 -11.49 -7.95 6.13
N ALA A 64 -10.97 -8.78 5.23
CA ALA A 64 -10.19 -9.95 5.62
C ALA A 64 -8.97 -9.56 6.47
N MET A 65 -8.23 -8.52 6.09
CA MET A 65 -7.09 -8.06 6.87
C MET A 65 -7.47 -7.50 8.23
N CYS A 66 -8.61 -6.81 8.37
CA CYS A 66 -9.13 -6.39 9.68
C CYS A 66 -9.37 -7.60 10.60
N GLU A 67 -10.00 -8.65 10.07
CA GLU A 67 -10.25 -9.88 10.84
C GLU A 67 -8.93 -10.58 11.25
N PHE A 68 -7.93 -10.66 10.37
CA PHE A 68 -6.62 -11.24 10.70
C PHE A 68 -5.89 -10.42 11.77
N VAL A 69 -5.96 -9.10 11.73
CA VAL A 69 -5.40 -8.22 12.77
C VAL A 69 -6.08 -8.48 14.13
N ILE A 70 -7.42 -8.58 14.15
CA ILE A 70 -8.17 -8.87 15.39
C ILE A 70 -7.80 -10.25 15.94
N ASN A 71 -7.73 -11.27 15.09
CA ASN A 71 -7.35 -12.63 15.47
C ASN A 71 -5.93 -12.71 16.03
N ALA A 72 -5.00 -11.88 15.53
CA ALA A 72 -3.65 -11.75 16.07
C ALA A 72 -3.59 -10.93 17.37
N GLY A 73 -4.72 -10.38 17.85
CA GLY A 73 -4.83 -9.61 19.09
C GLY A 73 -4.64 -8.10 18.93
N GLY A 74 -4.50 -7.58 17.71
CA GLY A 74 -4.39 -6.16 17.40
C GLY A 74 -5.74 -5.44 17.28
N LYS A 75 -5.68 -4.12 17.17
CA LYS A 75 -6.82 -3.22 16.97
C LYS A 75 -6.70 -2.57 15.58
N PRO A 76 -7.46 -3.00 14.57
CA PRO A 76 -7.32 -2.47 13.23
C PRO A 76 -7.82 -1.04 13.10
N VAL A 77 -7.02 -0.21 12.44
CA VAL A 77 -7.33 1.15 12.02
C VAL A 77 -7.14 1.21 10.51
N VAL A 78 -8.20 1.48 9.76
CA VAL A 78 -8.14 1.61 8.30
C VAL A 78 -8.08 3.09 7.92
N GLY A 79 -7.08 3.50 7.17
CA GLY A 79 -6.95 4.91 6.80
C GLY A 79 -6.12 5.18 5.56
N ASP A 80 -6.45 6.25 4.84
CA ASP A 80 -5.70 6.78 3.70
C ASP A 80 -6.03 8.26 3.44
N GLY A 81 -5.27 8.87 2.54
CA GLY A 81 -5.58 10.14 1.87
C GLY A 81 -5.73 9.91 0.38
N ALA A 82 -6.89 10.24 -0.20
CA ALA A 82 -7.13 10.12 -1.64
C ALA A 82 -6.13 10.94 -2.45
N GLY A 83 -5.84 10.51 -3.67
CA GLY A 83 -4.81 11.05 -4.57
C GLY A 83 -4.82 12.58 -4.76
N ILE A 84 -4.32 13.09 -5.89
CA ILE A 84 -4.28 14.54 -6.15
C ILE A 84 -5.66 15.02 -6.59
N SER A 85 -6.55 15.18 -5.63
CA SER A 85 -7.90 15.68 -5.82
C SER A 85 -8.07 17.05 -5.14
N ARG A 86 -9.32 17.48 -4.99
CA ARG A 86 -9.69 18.65 -4.17
C ARG A 86 -9.83 18.26 -2.69
N PRO A 87 -9.76 19.20 -1.76
CA PRO A 87 -10.05 18.96 -0.36
C PRO A 87 -11.41 18.26 -0.16
N GLY A 88 -11.49 17.35 0.81
CA GLY A 88 -12.69 16.56 1.10
C GLY A 88 -12.89 15.33 0.19
N ALA A 89 -12.03 15.09 -0.77
CA ALA A 89 -12.15 13.94 -1.68
C ALA A 89 -12.00 12.59 -0.98
N THR A 90 -11.22 12.52 0.09
CA THR A 90 -10.94 11.26 0.81
C THR A 90 -12.20 10.66 1.43
N ALA A 91 -13.07 11.46 2.07
CA ALA A 91 -14.31 10.95 2.65
C ALA A 91 -15.23 10.32 1.58
N LYS A 92 -15.34 10.99 0.42
CA LYS A 92 -16.11 10.45 -0.71
C LYS A 92 -15.47 9.18 -1.27
N ALA A 93 -14.13 9.13 -1.37
CA ALA A 93 -13.41 7.98 -1.88
C ALA A 93 -13.57 6.74 -0.98
N LEU A 94 -13.45 6.90 0.35
CA LEU A 94 -13.69 5.85 1.34
C LEU A 94 -15.08 5.21 1.21
N LYS A 95 -16.11 6.04 1.03
CA LYS A 95 -17.51 5.58 0.83
C LYS A 95 -17.70 4.89 -0.52
N THR A 96 -17.33 5.56 -1.61
CA THR A 96 -17.58 5.05 -2.98
C THR A 96 -16.83 3.75 -3.25
N SER A 97 -15.64 3.56 -2.68
CA SER A 97 -14.87 2.32 -2.80
C SER A 97 -15.43 1.17 -1.95
N GLY A 98 -16.40 1.41 -1.06
CA GLY A 98 -16.92 0.42 -0.12
C GLY A 98 -15.96 0.08 1.03
N ILE A 99 -14.78 0.68 1.09
CA ILE A 99 -13.76 0.39 2.11
C ILE A 99 -14.23 0.80 3.50
N GLU A 100 -14.88 1.98 3.64
CA GLU A 100 -15.40 2.44 4.93
C GLU A 100 -16.39 1.44 5.52
N GLU A 101 -17.37 1.01 4.73
CA GLU A 101 -18.39 0.06 5.17
C GLU A 101 -17.78 -1.30 5.54
N ALA A 102 -16.91 -1.83 4.69
CA ALA A 102 -16.26 -3.12 4.90
C ALA A 102 -15.38 -3.12 6.16
N ALA A 103 -14.61 -2.06 6.38
CA ALA A 103 -13.77 -1.90 7.56
C ALA A 103 -14.58 -1.80 8.85
N LEU A 104 -15.63 -0.98 8.86
CA LEU A 104 -16.52 -0.83 10.03
C LEU A 104 -17.22 -2.14 10.39
N ARG A 105 -17.74 -2.86 9.38
CA ARG A 105 -18.36 -4.19 9.59
C ARG A 105 -17.38 -5.22 10.14
N ALA A 106 -16.11 -5.15 9.75
CA ALA A 106 -15.05 -6.00 10.24
C ALA A 106 -14.47 -5.57 11.62
N GLY A 107 -15.07 -4.56 12.27
CA GLY A 107 -14.68 -4.12 13.61
C GLY A 107 -13.50 -3.14 13.65
N ALA A 108 -13.10 -2.56 12.51
CA ALA A 108 -12.02 -1.60 12.46
C ALA A 108 -12.53 -0.16 12.71
N ARG A 109 -11.63 0.70 13.20
CA ARG A 109 -11.82 2.16 13.17
C ARG A 109 -11.39 2.69 11.80
N VAL A 110 -12.15 3.60 11.22
CA VAL A 110 -11.79 4.25 9.95
C VAL A 110 -11.31 5.67 10.19
N VAL A 111 -10.22 6.07 9.54
CA VAL A 111 -9.60 7.38 9.69
C VAL A 111 -9.34 8.02 8.34
N ASN A 112 -9.83 9.24 8.18
CA ASN A 112 -9.53 10.09 7.02
C ASN A 112 -8.25 10.90 7.29
N PHE A 113 -7.17 10.64 6.55
CA PHE A 113 -5.89 11.34 6.76
C PHE A 113 -5.95 12.84 6.47
N GLU A 114 -6.88 13.31 5.62
CA GLU A 114 -7.03 14.76 5.38
C GLU A 114 -7.46 15.53 6.64
N THR A 115 -8.19 14.90 7.54
CA THR A 115 -8.75 15.53 8.75
C THR A 115 -8.07 15.06 10.05
N ALA A 116 -7.23 14.05 10.00
CA ALA A 116 -6.58 13.49 11.18
C ALA A 116 -5.41 14.33 11.72
N GLY A 117 -4.99 15.36 10.97
CA GLY A 117 -3.82 16.16 11.28
C GLY A 117 -2.52 15.55 10.80
N PHE A 118 -1.45 16.38 10.80
CA PHE A 118 -0.12 15.99 10.32
C PHE A 118 0.93 16.44 11.31
N SER A 119 2.05 15.71 11.39
CA SER A 119 3.23 16.10 12.13
C SER A 119 4.42 16.25 11.20
N LEU A 120 5.28 17.23 11.46
CA LEU A 120 6.53 17.44 10.74
C LEU A 120 7.59 16.48 11.27
N VAL A 121 8.19 15.69 10.38
CA VAL A 121 9.21 14.69 10.72
C VAL A 121 10.47 14.95 9.91
N GLU A 122 11.63 14.79 10.52
CA GLU A 122 12.92 14.85 9.83
C GLU A 122 13.17 13.56 9.06
N VAL A 123 13.70 13.70 7.83
CA VAL A 123 14.04 12.57 6.97
C VAL A 123 15.51 12.20 7.17
N PRO A 124 15.82 10.97 7.55
CA PRO A 124 17.19 10.52 7.65
C PRO A 124 17.83 10.44 6.25
N GLU A 125 19.03 11.02 6.12
CA GLU A 125 19.80 11.01 4.85
C GLU A 125 18.95 11.38 3.63
N PRO A 126 18.40 12.60 3.56
CA PRO A 126 17.40 12.97 2.58
C PRO A 126 17.97 13.00 1.14
N LEU A 127 17.20 12.51 0.18
CA LEU A 127 17.50 12.65 -1.25
C LEU A 127 16.85 13.92 -1.84
N GLN A 128 15.61 14.22 -1.45
CA GLN A 128 14.84 15.36 -1.96
C GLN A 128 14.31 16.25 -0.82
N PHE A 129 13.78 15.68 0.26
CA PHE A 129 13.11 16.44 1.32
C PHE A 129 13.74 16.19 2.69
N ARG A 130 14.28 17.23 3.32
CA ARG A 130 14.83 17.15 4.68
C ARG A 130 13.76 16.93 5.76
N LYS A 131 12.54 17.35 5.50
CA LYS A 131 11.39 17.22 6.41
C LYS A 131 10.14 16.93 5.62
N LEU A 132 9.27 16.09 6.17
CA LEU A 132 8.00 15.72 5.60
C LEU A 132 6.88 15.88 6.62
N TYR A 133 5.73 16.34 6.17
CA TYR A 133 4.50 16.27 6.96
C TYR A 133 3.85 14.91 6.75
N ILE A 134 3.71 14.13 7.82
CA ILE A 134 3.10 12.79 7.81
C ILE A 134 1.80 12.82 8.60
N ALA A 135 0.77 12.15 8.07
CA ALA A 135 -0.51 11.99 8.78
C ALA A 135 -0.30 11.33 10.15
N LYS A 136 -0.84 11.93 11.20
CA LYS A 136 -0.68 11.45 12.58
C LYS A 136 -1.01 9.98 12.77
N PRO A 137 -2.09 9.41 12.18
CA PRO A 137 -2.40 8.00 12.35
C PRO A 137 -1.30 7.04 11.87
N VAL A 138 -0.45 7.48 10.94
CA VAL A 138 0.71 6.68 10.48
C VAL A 138 1.81 6.67 11.52
N LEU A 139 2.04 7.80 12.20
CA LEU A 139 3.09 7.94 13.22
C LEU A 139 2.68 7.39 14.59
N GLU A 140 1.39 7.26 14.84
CA GLU A 140 0.79 6.80 16.09
C GLU A 140 0.50 5.29 16.09
N ALA A 141 0.63 4.62 14.95
CA ALA A 141 0.43 3.17 14.86
C ALA A 141 1.62 2.41 15.44
N ASP A 142 1.34 1.34 16.17
CA ASP A 142 2.36 0.40 16.67
C ASP A 142 2.87 -0.50 15.53
N VAL A 143 1.97 -0.87 14.59
CA VAL A 143 2.25 -1.69 13.42
C VAL A 143 1.60 -1.07 12.18
N ILE A 144 2.31 -1.08 11.07
CA ILE A 144 1.84 -0.53 9.79
C ILE A 144 1.81 -1.63 8.71
N ILE A 145 0.63 -1.87 8.13
CA ILE A 145 0.46 -2.83 7.05
C ILE A 145 -0.01 -2.11 5.78
N SER A 146 0.76 -2.21 4.71
CA SER A 146 0.39 -1.70 3.38
C SER A 146 -0.57 -2.67 2.69
N LEU A 147 -1.69 -2.16 2.16
CA LEU A 147 -2.63 -2.93 1.34
C LEU A 147 -2.69 -2.31 -0.08
N PRO A 148 -1.64 -2.45 -0.89
CA PRO A 148 -1.60 -1.85 -2.22
C PRO A 148 -2.48 -2.57 -3.21
N LYS A 149 -2.81 -1.89 -4.31
CA LYS A 149 -3.46 -2.43 -5.50
C LYS A 149 -2.43 -2.69 -6.57
N LEU A 150 -2.46 -3.87 -7.19
CA LEU A 150 -1.62 -4.17 -8.35
C LEU A 150 -2.11 -3.36 -9.55
N LYS A 151 -1.38 -2.31 -9.92
CA LYS A 151 -1.78 -1.43 -11.03
C LYS A 151 -0.63 -0.63 -11.62
N THR A 152 -0.75 -0.32 -12.91
CA THR A 152 0.12 0.61 -13.64
C THR A 152 -0.03 2.04 -13.15
N HIS A 153 0.93 2.89 -13.50
CA HIS A 153 0.95 4.31 -13.17
C HIS A 153 1.75 5.11 -14.20
N GLU A 154 1.17 6.17 -14.76
CA GLU A 154 1.79 6.97 -15.80
C GLU A 154 3.15 7.60 -15.42
N LEU A 155 3.31 8.06 -14.18
CA LEU A 155 4.54 8.69 -13.70
C LEU A 155 5.59 7.69 -13.22
N THR A 156 5.19 6.63 -12.52
CA THR A 156 6.10 5.67 -11.87
C THR A 156 6.01 4.27 -12.47
N TYR A 157 5.38 4.11 -13.64
CA TYR A 157 5.08 2.86 -14.33
C TYR A 157 4.19 1.89 -13.54
N TYR A 158 4.41 1.80 -12.24
CA TYR A 158 3.75 0.88 -11.30
C TYR A 158 3.49 1.59 -9.96
N THR A 159 2.41 1.23 -9.26
CA THR A 159 2.04 1.85 -7.98
C THR A 159 2.76 1.19 -6.79
N GLY A 160 2.47 -0.07 -6.52
CA GLY A 160 3.13 -0.87 -5.49
C GLY A 160 2.89 -0.49 -4.03
N ALA A 161 3.58 -1.23 -3.14
CA ALA A 161 3.49 -1.09 -1.69
C ALA A 161 4.28 0.12 -1.18
N VAL A 162 5.45 0.40 -1.77
CA VAL A 162 6.30 1.53 -1.40
C VAL A 162 5.58 2.86 -1.66
N LYS A 163 5.07 3.06 -2.88
CA LYS A 163 4.37 4.29 -3.26
C LYS A 163 3.00 4.43 -2.58
N ASN A 164 2.43 3.34 -2.08
CA ASN A 164 1.11 3.38 -1.43
C ASN A 164 1.05 4.43 -0.30
N PHE A 165 2.14 4.66 0.41
CA PHE A 165 2.20 5.65 1.50
C PHE A 165 2.21 7.11 1.04
N PHE A 166 2.22 7.38 -0.27
CA PHE A 166 2.12 8.74 -0.78
C PHE A 166 0.83 9.46 -0.30
N GLY A 167 -0.25 8.70 -0.03
CA GLY A 167 -1.46 9.20 0.61
C GLY A 167 -1.30 9.70 2.05
N ALA A 168 -0.20 9.36 2.74
CA ALA A 168 0.11 9.84 4.08
C ALA A 168 0.59 11.30 4.12
N LEU A 169 0.96 11.88 2.98
CA LEU A 169 1.32 13.29 2.86
C LEU A 169 0.07 14.19 2.76
N PRO A 170 0.13 15.44 3.25
CA PRO A 170 -0.89 16.45 2.96
C PRO A 170 -1.06 16.66 1.45
N LEU A 171 -2.27 17.01 1.03
CA LEU A 171 -2.58 17.27 -0.39
C LEU A 171 -1.61 18.28 -1.03
N ARG A 172 -1.24 19.33 -0.30
CA ARG A 172 -0.27 20.33 -0.76
C ARG A 172 1.08 19.69 -1.07
N CYS A 173 1.64 18.91 -0.13
CA CYS A 173 2.93 18.26 -0.32
C CYS A 173 2.90 17.26 -1.48
N ARG A 174 1.80 16.50 -1.65
CA ARG A 174 1.62 15.61 -2.80
C ARG A 174 1.67 16.37 -4.13
N LYS A 175 1.03 17.54 -4.22
CA LYS A 175 1.09 18.40 -5.40
C LYS A 175 2.50 18.95 -5.64
N GLU A 176 3.16 19.43 -4.60
CA GLU A 176 4.55 19.93 -4.67
C GLU A 176 5.51 18.82 -5.16
N THR A 177 5.36 17.58 -4.67
CA THR A 177 6.17 16.44 -5.14
C THR A 177 5.94 16.14 -6.63
N HIS A 178 4.71 16.25 -7.14
CA HIS A 178 4.43 16.07 -8.58
C HIS A 178 5.05 17.17 -9.45
N LEU A 179 5.28 18.35 -8.89
CA LEU A 179 5.93 19.46 -9.60
C LEU A 179 7.44 19.28 -9.75
N LEU A 180 8.05 18.25 -9.14
CA LEU A 180 9.46 17.90 -9.40
C LEU A 180 9.69 17.57 -10.88
N GLY A 181 8.66 17.16 -11.62
CA GLY A 181 8.65 17.02 -13.08
C GLY A 181 9.41 15.79 -13.61
N GLU A 182 10.42 15.31 -12.91
CA GLU A 182 11.24 14.17 -13.30
C GLU A 182 10.88 12.91 -12.48
N ARG A 183 10.85 11.76 -13.18
CA ARG A 183 10.46 10.48 -12.57
C ARG A 183 11.41 10.05 -11.46
N ASP A 184 12.71 10.23 -11.66
CA ASP A 184 13.72 9.83 -10.69
C ASP A 184 13.65 10.69 -9.43
N LEU A 185 13.47 12.01 -9.56
CA LEU A 185 13.28 12.91 -8.43
C LEU A 185 12.00 12.57 -7.65
N PHE A 186 10.94 12.20 -8.36
CA PHE A 186 9.71 11.72 -7.73
C PHE A 186 9.95 10.40 -6.98
N GLY A 187 10.70 9.47 -7.58
CA GLY A 187 11.09 8.20 -6.94
C GLY A 187 11.91 8.42 -5.67
N GLU A 188 12.87 9.34 -5.70
CA GLU A 188 13.69 9.76 -4.54
C GLU A 188 12.83 10.39 -3.43
N ALA A 189 11.86 11.24 -3.80
CA ALA A 189 10.92 11.82 -2.84
C ALA A 189 10.05 10.75 -2.16
N VAL A 190 9.62 9.72 -2.90
CA VAL A 190 8.90 8.57 -2.34
C VAL A 190 9.83 7.73 -1.44
N ALA A 191 11.11 7.61 -1.79
CA ALA A 191 12.10 6.91 -0.96
C ALA A 191 12.36 7.65 0.37
N ASP A 192 12.37 8.98 0.35
CA ASP A 192 12.45 9.79 1.57
C ASP A 192 11.24 9.51 2.48
N LEU A 193 10.04 9.50 1.92
CA LEU A 193 8.82 9.15 2.65
C LEU A 193 8.88 7.73 3.23
N TYR A 194 9.28 6.75 2.42
CA TYR A 194 9.41 5.36 2.83
C TYR A 194 10.41 5.19 3.98
N SER A 195 11.52 5.93 3.97
CA SER A 195 12.54 5.87 5.02
C SER A 195 12.04 6.31 6.40
N VAL A 196 10.99 7.13 6.44
CA VAL A 196 10.35 7.59 7.68
C VAL A 196 9.27 6.61 8.15
N ILE A 197 8.47 6.04 7.23
CA ILE A 197 7.28 5.25 7.61
C ILE A 197 7.65 3.79 7.87
N ARG A 198 8.43 3.15 7.01
CA ARG A 198 8.88 1.74 7.12
C ARG A 198 7.77 0.77 7.53
N PRO A 199 6.86 0.41 6.64
CA PRO A 199 5.80 -0.53 6.96
C PRO A 199 6.35 -1.90 7.37
N ASP A 200 5.68 -2.56 8.33
CA ASP A 200 6.07 -3.86 8.88
C ASP A 200 5.65 -5.03 7.99
N PHE A 201 4.62 -4.81 7.18
CA PHE A 201 4.05 -5.84 6.32
C PHE A 201 3.33 -5.23 5.11
N ALA A 202 3.19 -6.01 4.05
CA ALA A 202 2.35 -5.66 2.91
C ALA A 202 1.56 -6.87 2.40
N VAL A 203 0.29 -6.64 2.04
CA VAL A 203 -0.58 -7.60 1.35
C VAL A 203 -1.18 -6.91 0.14
N MET A 204 -0.77 -7.32 -1.06
CA MET A 204 -1.17 -6.71 -2.32
C MET A 204 -2.41 -7.38 -2.89
N ASP A 205 -3.41 -6.58 -3.18
CA ASP A 205 -4.56 -6.98 -3.97
C ASP A 205 -4.18 -7.02 -5.47
N GLY A 206 -3.90 -8.22 -5.95
CA GLY A 206 -3.66 -8.57 -7.34
C GLY A 206 -4.72 -9.52 -7.89
N ILE A 207 -5.90 -9.63 -7.27
CA ILE A 207 -6.99 -10.48 -7.78
C ILE A 207 -7.50 -9.89 -9.11
N VAL A 208 -7.94 -8.63 -9.08
CA VAL A 208 -8.22 -7.86 -10.29
C VAL A 208 -7.30 -6.65 -10.27
N GLY A 209 -6.28 -6.65 -11.09
CA GLY A 209 -5.34 -5.52 -11.24
C GLY A 209 -5.86 -4.46 -12.22
N MET A 210 -5.01 -3.46 -12.51
CA MET A 210 -5.27 -2.47 -13.56
C MET A 210 -4.08 -2.37 -14.50
N GLU A 211 -4.32 -2.42 -15.79
CA GLU A 211 -3.33 -2.23 -16.85
C GLU A 211 -3.57 -0.95 -17.65
N GLY A 212 -2.63 -0.56 -18.50
CA GLY A 212 -2.75 0.60 -19.40
C GLY A 212 -2.57 1.93 -18.68
N ASN A 213 -3.46 2.90 -18.89
CA ASN A 213 -3.34 4.29 -18.42
C ASN A 213 -3.70 4.44 -16.92
N GLY A 214 -3.01 3.68 -16.05
CA GLY A 214 -3.12 3.88 -14.60
C GLY A 214 -2.58 5.25 -14.15
N PRO A 215 -2.92 5.70 -12.97
CA PRO A 215 -3.50 4.93 -11.86
C PRO A 215 -5.03 4.87 -11.82
N SER A 216 -5.76 5.60 -12.69
CA SER A 216 -7.23 5.73 -12.60
C SER A 216 -7.98 5.52 -13.91
N HIS A 217 -7.31 5.58 -15.05
CA HIS A 217 -7.92 5.47 -16.38
C HIS A 217 -7.47 4.21 -17.13
N GLY A 218 -6.90 3.24 -16.43
CA GLY A 218 -6.56 1.93 -16.97
C GLY A 218 -7.78 1.03 -17.10
N LYS A 219 -7.54 -0.21 -17.51
CA LYS A 219 -8.56 -1.25 -17.63
C LYS A 219 -8.36 -2.30 -16.55
N PRO A 220 -9.42 -2.78 -15.89
CA PRO A 220 -9.33 -3.94 -15.00
C PRO A 220 -8.80 -5.16 -15.76
N ILE A 221 -7.91 -5.91 -15.14
CA ILE A 221 -7.37 -7.17 -15.65
C ILE A 221 -7.38 -8.20 -14.52
N ASN A 222 -7.86 -9.41 -14.83
CA ASN A 222 -7.81 -10.50 -13.86
C ASN A 222 -6.37 -11.02 -13.75
N SER A 223 -5.67 -10.59 -12.71
CA SER A 223 -4.30 -11.03 -12.41
C SER A 223 -4.29 -12.28 -11.52
N GLY A 224 -5.38 -12.55 -10.80
CA GLY A 224 -5.66 -13.81 -10.13
C GLY A 224 -4.74 -14.16 -8.97
N VAL A 225 -4.15 -13.17 -8.27
CA VAL A 225 -3.18 -13.44 -7.20
C VAL A 225 -3.32 -12.50 -5.99
N ILE A 226 -2.94 -13.02 -4.83
CA ILE A 226 -2.55 -12.25 -3.65
C ILE A 226 -1.04 -12.38 -3.47
N LEU A 227 -0.37 -11.26 -3.26
CA LEU A 227 1.04 -11.24 -2.86
C LEU A 227 1.17 -10.70 -1.43
N ALA A 228 2.12 -11.24 -0.66
CA ALA A 228 2.42 -10.67 0.65
C ALA A 228 3.93 -10.73 0.97
N SER A 229 4.40 -9.80 1.81
CA SER A 229 5.80 -9.76 2.28
C SER A 229 5.91 -8.93 3.56
N ARG A 230 6.95 -9.24 4.35
CA ARG A 230 7.42 -8.36 5.44
C ARG A 230 8.31 -7.22 4.93
N ASP A 231 8.58 -7.17 3.64
CA ASP A 231 9.38 -6.13 3.00
C ASP A 231 8.66 -5.63 1.75
N CYS A 232 8.18 -4.39 1.82
CA CYS A 232 7.47 -3.74 0.73
C CYS A 232 8.30 -3.65 -0.56
N VAL A 233 9.63 -3.47 -0.43
CA VAL A 233 10.51 -3.35 -1.59
C VAL A 233 10.63 -4.69 -2.31
N SER A 234 10.83 -5.77 -1.57
CA SER A 234 10.84 -7.13 -2.12
C SER A 234 9.52 -7.49 -2.78
N LEU A 235 8.39 -7.11 -2.17
CA LEU A 235 7.06 -7.32 -2.76
C LEU A 235 6.93 -6.56 -4.08
N ASP A 236 7.36 -5.31 -4.14
CA ASP A 236 7.27 -4.47 -5.34
C ASP A 236 8.17 -4.98 -6.47
N ILE A 237 9.37 -5.52 -6.14
CA ILE A 237 10.25 -6.16 -7.12
C ILE A 237 9.54 -7.35 -7.78
N VAL A 238 9.03 -8.29 -6.98
CA VAL A 238 8.34 -9.49 -7.50
C VAL A 238 7.08 -9.12 -8.28
N ALA A 239 6.28 -8.19 -7.78
CA ALA A 239 5.06 -7.76 -8.45
C ALA A 239 5.36 -7.07 -9.79
N ALA A 240 6.42 -6.26 -9.86
CA ALA A 240 6.85 -5.60 -11.10
C ALA A 240 7.32 -6.61 -12.15
N GLU A 241 8.17 -7.56 -11.76
CA GLU A 241 8.61 -8.64 -12.65
C GLU A 241 7.45 -9.47 -13.17
N MET A 242 6.50 -9.82 -12.31
CA MET A 242 5.30 -10.59 -12.67
C MET A 242 4.47 -9.92 -13.78
N ILE A 243 4.41 -8.58 -13.78
CA ILE A 243 3.66 -7.81 -14.80
C ILE A 243 4.55 -7.30 -15.94
N GLY A 244 5.79 -7.79 -16.06
CA GLY A 244 6.69 -7.56 -17.18
C GLY A 244 7.50 -6.27 -17.13
N PHE A 245 7.60 -5.60 -15.99
CA PHE A 245 8.51 -4.46 -15.80
C PHE A 245 9.86 -4.89 -15.23
N ASP A 246 10.92 -4.21 -15.64
CA ASP A 246 12.20 -4.25 -14.95
C ASP A 246 12.09 -3.44 -13.64
N PRO A 247 12.13 -4.09 -12.45
CA PRO A 247 11.91 -3.41 -11.18
C PRO A 247 12.96 -2.33 -10.90
N LEU A 248 14.18 -2.48 -11.43
CA LEU A 248 15.26 -1.51 -11.22
C LEU A 248 15.06 -0.21 -12.03
N LYS A 249 14.19 -0.25 -13.06
CA LYS A 249 13.79 0.93 -13.84
C LYS A 249 12.55 1.63 -13.30
N ILE A 250 11.92 1.08 -12.27
CA ILE A 250 10.80 1.73 -11.59
C ILE A 250 11.36 2.79 -10.65
N PRO A 251 11.03 4.08 -10.84
CA PRO A 251 11.64 5.18 -10.08
C PRO A 251 11.52 5.02 -8.56
N THR A 252 10.38 4.53 -8.07
CA THR A 252 10.15 4.33 -6.63
C THR A 252 10.99 3.18 -6.06
N THR A 253 11.16 2.10 -6.80
CA THR A 253 12.03 0.97 -6.42
C THR A 253 13.50 1.40 -6.46
N ALA A 254 13.93 2.06 -7.54
CA ALA A 254 15.29 2.58 -7.66
C ALA A 254 15.64 3.56 -6.52
N GLY A 255 14.71 4.46 -6.18
CA GLY A 255 14.88 5.44 -5.10
C GLY A 255 15.08 4.77 -3.72
N VAL A 256 14.26 3.78 -3.36
CA VAL A 256 14.38 3.09 -2.06
C VAL A 256 15.65 2.23 -1.98
N LEU A 257 16.03 1.58 -3.09
CA LEU A 257 17.29 0.82 -3.17
C LEU A 257 18.51 1.75 -3.04
N LYS A 258 18.47 2.96 -3.63
CA LYS A 258 19.50 4.01 -3.48
C LYS A 258 19.70 4.41 -2.02
N LYS A 259 18.64 4.40 -1.21
CA LYS A 259 18.70 4.64 0.24
C LYS A 259 19.08 3.39 1.06
N GLY A 260 19.41 2.27 0.42
CA GLY A 260 19.81 1.03 1.09
C GLY A 260 18.66 0.20 1.67
N PHE A 261 17.42 0.45 1.27
CA PHE A 261 16.27 -0.35 1.68
C PHE A 261 15.98 -1.48 0.70
N GLY A 262 15.52 -2.61 1.24
CA GLY A 262 15.07 -3.77 0.47
C GLY A 262 16.18 -4.72 0.04
N ASN A 263 15.76 -5.81 -0.59
CA ASN A 263 16.64 -6.83 -1.16
C ASN A 263 16.28 -7.03 -2.64
N GLN A 264 17.28 -6.92 -3.52
CA GLN A 264 17.09 -7.06 -4.96
C GLN A 264 16.84 -8.51 -5.41
N CYS A 265 17.10 -9.49 -4.55
CA CYS A 265 16.90 -10.90 -4.83
C CYS A 265 15.97 -11.54 -3.79
N PRO A 266 14.67 -11.21 -3.78
CA PRO A 266 13.71 -11.79 -2.86
C PRO A 266 13.51 -13.28 -3.15
N VAL A 267 13.16 -14.05 -2.11
CA VAL A 267 12.79 -15.47 -2.26
C VAL A 267 11.27 -15.56 -2.41
N VAL A 268 10.82 -16.07 -3.55
CA VAL A 268 9.40 -16.32 -3.79
C VAL A 268 8.99 -17.65 -3.17
N VAL A 269 7.86 -17.66 -2.45
CA VAL A 269 7.26 -18.86 -1.84
C VAL A 269 5.77 -18.93 -2.21
N GLY A 270 5.23 -20.15 -2.26
CA GLY A 270 3.84 -20.41 -2.65
C GLY A 270 3.75 -21.14 -3.98
N THR A 271 2.55 -21.24 -4.51
CA THR A 271 2.28 -21.89 -5.82
C THR A 271 2.20 -20.82 -6.91
N HIS A 272 2.88 -21.11 -7.99
CA HIS A 272 2.80 -20.36 -9.25
C HIS A 272 1.65 -20.87 -10.08
#